data_f802888019bb0254257ad81b77480719
#
_entry.id   f802888019bb0254257ad81b77480719
#
_cell.length_a   1.000
_cell.length_b   1.000
_cell.length_c   1.000
_cell.angle_alpha   90.00
_cell.angle_beta   90.00
_cell.angle_gamma   90.00
#
_symmetry.space_group_name_H-M   'P 1'
#
loop_
_entity.id
_entity.type
_entity.pdbx_description
1 polymer ?
#
loop_
_entity_poly.entity_id
_entity_poly.type
_entity_poly.pdbx_seq_one_letter_code
_entity_poly.pdbx_strand_id
1 'polypeptide(L)'
;MNDDMKKIVERLQKHVSPTPCKWREVFEYMNANDGWLRYSQNIAMLMLDRMEELGINQKQLAEKMNCSRQYISKVLKGRENLSLETLTKIENALGISIIKEVYGVKSKTLWLY
;
A
#
# COMPACT_ATOMS: atom_id res chain seq x y z
N MET A 1 -12.81 -9.93 -10.03
CA MET A 1 -11.38 -10.20 -10.26
C MET A 1 -10.85 -9.22 -11.29
N ASN A 2 -9.77 -8.52 -10.97
CA ASN A 2 -9.20 -7.58 -11.92
C ASN A 2 -8.31 -8.29 -12.94
N ASP A 3 -7.89 -7.56 -13.99
CA ASP A 3 -7.11 -8.15 -15.07
C ASP A 3 -5.76 -8.69 -14.60
N ASP A 4 -5.14 -8.07 -13.61
CA ASP A 4 -3.86 -8.52 -13.07
C ASP A 4 -3.98 -9.87 -12.39
N MET A 5 -5.04 -10.09 -11.65
CA MET A 5 -5.31 -11.38 -11.02
C MET A 5 -5.57 -12.46 -12.05
N LYS A 6 -6.29 -12.13 -13.11
CA LYS A 6 -6.51 -13.07 -14.21
C LYS A 6 -5.20 -13.51 -14.84
N LYS A 7 -4.31 -12.56 -15.09
CA LYS A 7 -3.00 -12.85 -15.67
C LYS A 7 -2.16 -13.75 -14.77
N ILE A 8 -2.18 -13.51 -13.48
CA ILE A 8 -1.47 -14.34 -12.53
C ILE A 8 -2.02 -15.76 -12.53
N VAL A 9 -3.33 -15.89 -12.50
CA VAL A 9 -3.99 -17.19 -12.53
C VAL A 9 -3.66 -17.94 -13.82
N GLU A 10 -3.71 -17.27 -14.94
CA GLU A 10 -3.38 -17.87 -16.23
C GLU A 10 -1.93 -18.38 -16.29
N ARG A 11 -0.99 -17.60 -15.76
CA ARG A 11 0.41 -18.02 -15.67
C ARG A 11 0.59 -19.26 -14.81
N LEU A 12 -0.10 -19.30 -13.69
CA LEU A 12 -0.06 -20.45 -12.80
C LEU A 12 -0.64 -21.69 -13.48
N GLN A 13 -1.71 -21.52 -14.28
CA GLN A 13 -2.29 -22.61 -15.02
C GLN A 13 -1.34 -23.19 -16.06
N LYS A 14 -0.51 -22.34 -16.67
CA LYS A 14 0.45 -22.77 -17.70
C LYS A 14 1.65 -23.49 -17.12
N HIS A 15 2.11 -23.09 -15.95
CA HIS A 15 3.38 -23.55 -15.40
C HIS A 15 3.26 -24.62 -14.32
N VAL A 16 2.07 -24.81 -13.79
CA VAL A 16 1.85 -25.75 -12.69
C VAL A 16 0.76 -26.71 -13.14
N SER A 17 1.04 -28.03 -13.00
CA SER A 17 -0.03 -29.01 -13.20
C SER A 17 -1.15 -28.65 -12.22
N PRO A 18 -2.35 -28.37 -12.72
CA PRO A 18 -3.42 -27.91 -11.85
C PRO A 18 -3.92 -29.07 -11.01
N THR A 19 -3.42 -29.18 -9.81
CA THR A 19 -4.07 -29.99 -8.79
C THR A 19 -5.05 -29.06 -8.07
N PRO A 20 -6.27 -29.52 -7.79
CA PRO A 20 -7.26 -28.68 -7.11
C PRO A 20 -6.75 -28.06 -5.80
N CYS A 21 -5.89 -28.80 -5.09
CA CYS A 21 -5.31 -28.32 -3.83
C CYS A 21 -4.41 -27.11 -4.01
N LYS A 22 -3.55 -27.13 -5.02
CA LYS A 22 -2.63 -26.00 -5.29
C LYS A 22 -3.38 -24.74 -5.68
N TRP A 23 -4.42 -24.89 -6.48
CA TRP A 23 -5.25 -23.77 -6.89
C TRP A 23 -5.92 -23.09 -5.71
N ARG A 24 -6.47 -23.92 -4.82
CA ARG A 24 -7.13 -23.43 -3.63
C ARG A 24 -6.16 -22.65 -2.74
N GLU A 25 -4.96 -23.18 -2.53
CA GLU A 25 -3.93 -22.51 -1.74
C GLU A 25 -3.55 -21.15 -2.32
N VAL A 26 -3.36 -21.07 -3.63
CA VAL A 26 -3.03 -19.81 -4.30
C VAL A 26 -4.15 -18.80 -4.14
N PHE A 27 -5.39 -19.23 -4.37
CA PHE A 27 -6.54 -18.33 -4.21
C PHE A 27 -6.71 -17.85 -2.79
N GLU A 28 -6.54 -18.74 -1.83
CA GLU A 28 -6.63 -18.39 -0.42
C GLU A 28 -5.55 -17.37 -0.04
N TYR A 29 -4.34 -17.57 -0.53
CA TYR A 29 -3.25 -16.62 -0.30
C TYR A 29 -3.56 -15.26 -0.92
N MET A 30 -4.00 -15.22 -2.15
CA MET A 30 -4.36 -13.97 -2.83
C MET A 30 -5.48 -13.25 -2.11
N ASN A 31 -6.52 -13.97 -1.71
CA ASN A 31 -7.65 -13.39 -0.98
C ASN A 31 -7.21 -12.86 0.39
N ALA A 32 -6.36 -13.61 1.08
CA ALA A 32 -5.87 -13.21 2.40
C ALA A 32 -5.05 -11.92 2.33
N ASN A 33 -4.34 -11.69 1.21
CA ASN A 33 -3.46 -10.54 1.07
C ASN A 33 -4.07 -9.38 0.27
N ASP A 34 -5.21 -9.59 -0.36
CA ASP A 34 -5.85 -8.56 -1.18
C ASP A 34 -6.16 -7.28 -0.39
N GLY A 35 -6.61 -7.42 0.83
CA GLY A 35 -6.99 -6.28 1.66
C GLY A 35 -5.84 -5.33 1.90
N TRP A 36 -4.72 -5.82 2.41
CA TRP A 36 -3.58 -4.95 2.69
C TRP A 36 -2.88 -4.47 1.42
N LEU A 37 -2.89 -5.27 0.35
CA LEU A 37 -2.34 -4.84 -0.94
C LEU A 37 -3.12 -3.65 -1.48
N ARG A 38 -4.43 -3.69 -1.36
CA ARG A 38 -5.28 -2.59 -1.79
C ARG A 38 -4.96 -1.32 -1.03
N TYR A 39 -4.80 -1.42 0.28
CA TYR A 39 -4.38 -0.28 1.10
C TYR A 39 -3.01 0.24 0.68
N SER A 40 -2.06 -0.67 0.46
CA SER A 40 -0.72 -0.28 0.03
C SER A 40 -0.73 0.49 -1.29
N GLN A 41 -1.53 0.04 -2.25
CA GLN A 41 -1.69 0.71 -3.53
C GLN A 41 -2.33 2.08 -3.38
N ASN A 42 -3.38 2.19 -2.57
CA ASN A 42 -4.05 3.46 -2.33
C ASN A 42 -3.11 4.45 -1.63
N ILE A 43 -2.34 3.98 -0.68
CA ILE A 43 -1.35 4.81 0.01
C ILE A 43 -0.29 5.31 -0.97
N ALA A 44 0.20 4.43 -1.84
CA ALA A 44 1.18 4.81 -2.85
C ALA A 44 0.64 5.91 -3.76
N MET A 45 -0.61 5.81 -4.18
CA MET A 45 -1.24 6.83 -5.02
C MET A 45 -1.38 8.16 -4.28
N LEU A 46 -1.80 8.14 -3.03
CA LEU A 46 -1.89 9.34 -2.21
C LEU A 46 -0.52 10.01 -2.06
N MET A 47 0.51 9.20 -1.84
CA MET A 47 1.88 9.70 -1.72
C MET A 47 2.34 10.36 -3.01
N LEU A 48 2.12 9.71 -4.15
CA LEU A 48 2.53 10.26 -5.44
C LEU A 48 1.82 11.58 -5.74
N ASP A 49 0.52 11.64 -5.50
CA ASP A 49 -0.24 12.87 -5.71
C ASP A 49 0.29 14.00 -4.82
N ARG A 50 0.54 13.71 -3.57
CA ARG A 50 1.02 14.73 -2.65
C ARG A 50 2.45 15.18 -2.96
N MET A 51 3.30 14.23 -3.37
CA MET A 51 4.66 14.56 -3.79
C MET A 51 4.64 15.49 -4.99
N GLU A 52 3.75 15.24 -5.93
CA GLU A 52 3.59 16.11 -7.09
C GLU A 52 3.14 17.51 -6.68
N GLU A 53 2.16 17.61 -5.80
CA GLU A 53 1.69 18.90 -5.28
C GLU A 53 2.80 19.67 -4.57
N LEU A 54 3.64 18.99 -3.80
CA LEU A 54 4.73 19.61 -3.07
C LEU A 54 5.99 19.83 -3.90
N GLY A 55 6.05 19.23 -5.08
CA GLY A 55 7.22 19.32 -5.95
C GLY A 55 8.45 18.62 -5.39
N ILE A 56 8.28 17.53 -4.65
CA ILE A 56 9.41 16.80 -4.08
C ILE A 56 9.60 15.45 -4.78
N ASN A 57 10.83 14.98 -4.80
CA ASN A 57 11.18 13.70 -5.39
C ASN A 57 11.38 12.63 -4.32
N GLN A 58 11.68 11.40 -4.76
CA GLN A 58 11.87 10.27 -3.86
C GLN A 58 13.03 10.48 -2.88
N LYS A 59 14.09 11.10 -3.34
CA LYS A 59 15.26 11.37 -2.49
C LYS A 59 14.88 12.35 -1.37
N GLN A 60 14.16 13.40 -1.70
CA GLN A 60 13.74 14.39 -0.73
C GLN A 60 12.77 13.79 0.29
N LEU A 61 11.85 12.95 -0.17
CA LEU A 61 10.94 12.27 0.73
C LEU A 61 11.69 11.30 1.66
N ALA A 62 12.66 10.57 1.13
CA ALA A 62 13.48 9.67 1.93
C ALA A 62 14.22 10.43 3.03
N GLU A 63 14.74 11.60 2.73
CA GLU A 63 15.39 12.46 3.71
C GLU A 63 14.42 12.89 4.80
N LYS A 64 13.22 13.29 4.43
CA LYS A 64 12.19 13.69 5.40
C LYS A 64 11.77 12.56 6.31
N MET A 65 11.72 11.35 5.77
CA MET A 65 11.32 10.17 6.53
C MET A 65 12.49 9.47 7.22
N ASN A 66 13.70 9.95 6.99
CA ASN A 66 14.91 9.35 7.54
C ASN A 66 15.05 7.88 7.16
N CYS A 67 14.86 7.59 5.89
CA CYS A 67 14.98 6.23 5.36
C CYS A 67 15.69 6.26 3.99
N SER A 68 15.90 5.11 3.39
CA SER A 68 16.60 5.01 2.12
C SER A 68 15.66 5.32 0.94
N ARG A 69 16.24 5.81 -0.14
CA ARG A 69 15.51 6.04 -1.38
C ARG A 69 14.93 4.74 -1.93
N GLN A 70 15.68 3.64 -1.79
CA GLN A 70 15.22 2.33 -2.22
C GLN A 70 13.95 1.91 -1.51
N TYR A 71 13.85 2.21 -0.21
CA TYR A 71 12.65 1.92 0.56
C TYR A 71 11.46 2.73 0.05
N ILE A 72 11.65 4.01 -0.21
CA ILE A 72 10.60 4.86 -0.79
C ILE A 72 10.14 4.31 -2.12
N SER A 73 11.08 3.89 -2.97
CA SER A 73 10.75 3.29 -4.26
C SER A 73 9.87 2.04 -4.10
N LYS A 74 10.20 1.19 -3.13
CA LYS A 74 9.38 0.00 -2.83
C LYS A 74 7.97 0.37 -2.38
N VAL A 75 7.85 1.34 -1.48
CA VAL A 75 6.55 1.79 -0.98
C VAL A 75 5.70 2.32 -2.11
N LEU A 76 6.28 3.10 -3.01
CA LEU A 76 5.56 3.71 -4.13
C LEU A 76 5.11 2.70 -5.19
N LYS A 77 5.66 1.50 -5.17
CA LYS A 77 5.19 0.42 -6.03
C LYS A 77 3.86 -0.18 -5.55
N GLY A 78 3.46 0.14 -4.33
CA GLY A 78 2.17 -0.30 -3.80
C GLY A 78 2.11 -1.78 -3.43
N ARG A 79 3.23 -2.37 -3.05
CA ARG A 79 3.31 -3.79 -2.69
C ARG A 79 3.93 -4.05 -1.33
N GLU A 80 4.23 -3.00 -0.59
CA GLU A 80 4.81 -3.12 0.74
C GLU A 80 3.74 -3.25 1.81
N ASN A 81 3.96 -4.14 2.75
CA ASN A 81 3.14 -4.25 3.94
C ASN A 81 3.67 -3.24 4.94
N LEU A 82 3.01 -2.09 5.00
CA LEU A 82 3.47 -0.95 5.78
C LEU A 82 3.09 -1.09 7.25
N SER A 83 4.05 -0.83 8.12
CA SER A 83 3.78 -0.78 9.55
C SER A 83 3.09 0.53 9.91
N LEU A 84 2.45 0.56 11.06
CA LEU A 84 1.82 1.79 11.56
C LEU A 84 2.84 2.89 11.78
N GLU A 85 4.04 2.52 12.22
CA GLU A 85 5.13 3.49 12.38
C GLU A 85 5.48 4.15 11.04
N THR A 86 5.60 3.35 9.99
CA THR A 86 5.88 3.86 8.65
C THR A 86 4.76 4.76 8.14
N LEU A 87 3.50 4.37 8.37
CA LEU A 87 2.36 5.19 7.99
C LEU A 87 2.38 6.54 8.68
N THR A 88 2.73 6.57 9.95
CA THR A 88 2.85 7.81 10.70
C THR A 88 3.96 8.70 10.13
N LYS A 89 5.07 8.13 9.76
CA LYS A 89 6.17 8.87 9.13
C LYS A 89 5.74 9.47 7.80
N ILE A 90 4.99 8.72 7.00
CA ILE A 90 4.46 9.20 5.73
C ILE A 90 3.50 10.38 5.96
N GLU A 91 2.59 10.22 6.91
CA GLU A 91 1.64 11.29 7.23
C GLU A 91 2.34 12.57 7.64
N ASN A 92 3.35 12.45 8.50
CA ASN A 92 4.10 13.61 8.98
C ASN A 92 4.94 14.26 7.87
N ALA A 93 5.56 13.45 7.04
CA ALA A 93 6.43 13.96 5.98
C ALA A 93 5.65 14.68 4.87
N LEU A 94 4.47 14.18 4.54
CA LEU A 94 3.67 14.71 3.44
C LEU A 94 2.50 15.58 3.88
N GLY A 95 2.21 15.63 5.17
CA GLY A 95 1.09 16.40 5.70
C GLY A 95 -0.26 15.88 5.25
N ILE A 96 -0.41 14.56 5.18
CA ILE A 96 -1.67 13.91 4.81
C ILE A 96 -2.18 13.05 5.96
N SER A 97 -3.45 12.68 5.89
CA SER A 97 -4.08 11.78 6.86
C SER A 97 -4.40 10.46 6.20
N ILE A 98 -3.82 9.39 6.70
CA ILE A 98 -4.03 8.04 6.18
C ILE A 98 -4.91 7.23 7.13
N ILE A 99 -4.67 7.34 8.44
CA ILE A 99 -5.27 6.48 9.45
C ILE A 99 -6.43 7.17 10.18
N LYS A 100 -7.03 8.15 9.58
CA LYS A 100 -8.09 8.94 10.24
C LYS A 100 -9.32 8.12 10.65
N GLU A 101 -9.63 7.08 9.89
CA GLU A 101 -10.78 6.24 10.19
C GLU A 101 -10.60 5.42 11.47
N VAL A 102 -9.37 5.07 11.78
CA VAL A 102 -9.04 4.28 12.98
C VAL A 102 -9.36 5.08 14.25
N TYR A 103 -9.20 6.39 14.18
CA TYR A 103 -9.48 7.26 15.32
C TYR A 103 -10.94 7.70 15.39
N GLY A 104 -11.77 7.21 14.48
CA GLY A 104 -13.16 7.60 14.42
C GLY A 104 -13.37 9.06 14.09
N VAL A 105 -12.45 9.66 13.37
CA VAL A 105 -12.42 11.09 13.12
C VAL A 105 -13.31 11.47 11.97
N LYS A 106 -14.55 11.14 12.06
CA LYS A 106 -15.53 11.68 11.11
C LYS A 106 -15.94 13.07 11.52
N SER A 107 -15.79 13.36 12.78
CA SER A 107 -16.13 14.64 13.34
C SER A 107 -14.92 15.23 14.00
N LYS A 108 -14.57 16.44 13.60
CA LYS A 108 -13.48 17.17 14.22
C LYS A 108 -13.72 17.45 15.69
N THR A 109 -14.96 17.38 16.10
CA THR A 109 -15.31 17.62 17.50
C THR A 109 -14.75 16.56 18.43
N LEU A 110 -14.45 15.37 17.91
CA LEU A 110 -13.83 14.32 18.72
C LEU A 110 -12.48 14.71 19.26
N TRP A 111 -11.85 15.68 18.66
CA TRP A 111 -10.52 16.11 19.05
C TRP A 111 -10.52 17.29 19.98
N LEU A 112 -11.68 17.79 20.32
CA LEU A 112 -11.80 18.99 21.13
C LEU A 112 -11.93 18.71 22.63
N TYR A 113 -11.90 17.45 22.99
CA TYR A 113 -11.91 17.09 24.40
C TYR A 113 -10.72 16.29 24.82
#